data_65988c3c3ca8d41839eab8845254e12c
#
_entry.id   65988c3c3ca8d41839eab8845254e12c
#
_cell.length_a   1.000
_cell.length_b   1.000
_cell.length_c   1.000
_cell.angle_alpha   90.00
_cell.angle_beta   90.00
_cell.angle_gamma   90.00
#
_symmetry.space_group_name_H-M   'P 1'
#
loop_
_entity.id
_entity.type
_entity.pdbx_description
1 polymer ?
#
loop_
_entity_poly.entity_id
_entity_poly.type
_entity_poly.pdbx_seq_one_letter_code
_entity_poly.pdbx_strand_id
1 'polypeptide(L)'
;MSNIRIVALDLDGTLLNHKNEVSPATRQAIAQAVEQGVVVLPATGRALANLPAEVAQLPGIRYAITSNGASVWDLGADPLAAVYSRYADAAQRKTAQPACVFRSLFPAEKAREVFALYARFPGALSIFADGRVFRDARSQALMSERLHRFSTTTEGRQPNDGRFHIIRDAAEWMSRHAHEVEKFCMFFDTAEHAK
;
A
#
# COMPACT_ATOMS: atom_id res chain seq x y z
N MET A 1 19.94 21.57 20.86
CA MET A 1 18.90 21.41 19.82
C MET A 1 18.89 19.94 19.42
N SER A 2 17.75 19.30 19.46
CA SER A 2 17.62 17.89 18.99
C SER A 2 17.93 17.86 17.50
N ASN A 3 18.89 17.03 17.09
CA ASN A 3 19.27 16.91 15.69
C ASN A 3 18.35 15.87 15.02
N ILE A 4 17.10 16.24 14.73
CA ILE A 4 16.15 15.40 13.99
C ILE A 4 16.63 15.35 12.55
N ARG A 5 16.92 14.14 12.06
CA ARG A 5 17.41 13.90 10.70
C ARG A 5 16.40 13.19 9.82
N ILE A 6 15.43 12.49 10.43
CA ILE A 6 14.40 11.72 9.73
C ILE A 6 13.05 11.97 10.40
N VAL A 7 12.03 12.17 9.59
CA VAL A 7 10.61 12.24 10.02
C VAL A 7 9.81 11.25 9.22
N ALA A 8 9.24 10.25 9.88
CA ALA A 8 8.32 9.28 9.29
C ALA A 8 6.88 9.72 9.59
N LEU A 9 6.06 9.85 8.56
CA LEU A 9 4.69 10.34 8.63
C LEU A 9 3.70 9.24 8.28
N ASP A 10 2.81 8.92 9.21
CA ASP A 10 1.64 8.11 8.89
C ASP A 10 0.69 8.88 7.96
N LEU A 11 -0.08 8.15 7.14
CA LEU A 11 -0.93 8.76 6.12
C LEU A 11 -2.36 8.97 6.59
N ASP A 12 -3.03 7.88 6.96
CA ASP A 12 -4.47 7.87 7.14
C ASP A 12 -4.86 8.49 8.49
N GLY A 13 -5.48 9.68 8.46
CA GLY A 13 -5.83 10.42 9.67
C GLY A 13 -4.67 11.23 10.29
N THR A 14 -3.50 11.26 9.65
CA THR A 14 -2.31 12.02 10.09
C THR A 14 -1.89 13.02 9.01
N LEU A 15 -1.22 12.55 7.95
CA LEU A 15 -0.78 13.40 6.84
C LEU A 15 -1.94 13.78 5.92
N LEU A 16 -2.87 12.85 5.71
CA LEU A 16 -4.05 13.02 4.86
C LEU A 16 -5.25 13.44 5.70
N ASN A 17 -5.96 14.47 5.25
CA ASN A 17 -7.24 14.88 5.82
C ASN A 17 -8.37 13.92 5.43
N HIS A 18 -9.61 14.18 5.90
CA HIS A 18 -10.80 13.37 5.61
C HIS A 18 -11.17 13.30 4.12
N LYS A 19 -10.61 14.19 3.28
CA LYS A 19 -10.75 14.17 1.82
C LYS A 19 -9.61 13.42 1.12
N ASN A 20 -8.69 12.82 1.89
CA ASN A 20 -7.44 12.21 1.41
C ASN A 20 -6.48 13.21 0.73
N GLU A 21 -6.45 14.46 1.20
CA GLU A 21 -5.59 15.52 0.69
C GLU A 21 -4.56 15.94 1.72
N VAL A 22 -3.38 16.38 1.26
CA VAL A 22 -2.37 17.02 2.10
C VAL A 22 -2.64 18.53 2.12
N SER A 23 -2.83 19.12 3.32
CA SER A 23 -3.11 20.55 3.43
C SER A 23 -1.94 21.40 2.89
N PRO A 24 -2.22 22.61 2.37
CA PRO A 24 -1.16 23.53 1.93
C PRO A 24 -0.14 23.83 3.04
N ALA A 25 -0.60 24.00 4.27
CA ALA A 25 0.28 24.26 5.41
C ALA A 25 1.20 23.06 5.73
N THR A 26 0.68 21.84 5.67
CA THR A 26 1.46 20.60 5.83
C THR A 26 2.49 20.45 4.72
N ARG A 27 2.11 20.72 3.47
CA ARG A 27 3.01 20.68 2.31
C ARG A 27 4.16 21.68 2.48
N GLN A 28 3.87 22.89 2.93
CA GLN A 28 4.88 23.90 3.20
C GLN A 28 5.83 23.51 4.34
N ALA A 29 5.31 22.95 5.42
CA ALA A 29 6.14 22.48 6.55
C ALA A 29 7.07 21.34 6.13
N ILE A 30 6.61 20.41 5.28
CA ILE A 30 7.45 19.34 4.72
C ILE A 30 8.56 19.96 3.86
N ALA A 31 8.25 20.89 2.97
CA ALA A 31 9.24 21.55 2.11
C ALA A 31 10.32 22.22 2.96
N GLN A 32 9.96 22.98 4.00
CA GLN A 32 10.89 23.61 4.92
C GLN A 32 11.78 22.60 5.66
N ALA A 33 11.24 21.47 6.10
CA ALA A 33 12.01 20.43 6.76
C ALA A 33 13.04 19.81 5.79
N VAL A 34 12.63 19.55 4.54
CA VAL A 34 13.53 19.03 3.49
C VAL A 34 14.64 20.01 3.15
N GLU A 35 14.35 21.31 3.05
CA GLU A 35 15.34 22.37 2.84
C GLU A 35 16.38 22.44 3.97
N GLN A 36 16.00 22.05 5.19
CA GLN A 36 16.92 21.94 6.34
C GLN A 36 17.69 20.61 6.37
N GLY A 37 17.58 19.78 5.33
CA GLY A 37 18.27 18.50 5.24
C GLY A 37 17.61 17.35 6.01
N VAL A 38 16.35 17.52 6.46
CA VAL A 38 15.59 16.45 7.10
C VAL A 38 15.01 15.52 6.03
N VAL A 39 15.24 14.22 6.17
CA VAL A 39 14.59 13.20 5.33
C VAL A 39 13.16 13.03 5.81
N VAL A 40 12.19 13.37 4.97
CA VAL A 40 10.76 13.14 5.23
C VAL A 40 10.29 11.99 4.37
N LEU A 41 9.58 11.03 4.98
CA LEU A 41 9.09 9.85 4.28
C LEU A 41 7.72 9.40 4.82
N PRO A 42 6.82 8.86 3.97
CA PRO A 42 5.60 8.22 4.41
C PRO A 42 5.89 6.87 5.07
N ALA A 43 5.15 6.57 6.15
CA ALA A 43 5.15 5.27 6.83
C ALA A 43 3.71 4.78 6.95
N THR A 44 3.33 3.74 6.21
CA THR A 44 1.92 3.38 6.04
C THR A 44 1.68 1.87 6.03
N GLY A 45 0.46 1.47 6.38
CA GLY A 45 -0.04 0.11 6.18
C GLY A 45 -0.36 -0.24 4.72
N ARG A 46 -0.35 0.74 3.81
CA ARG A 46 -0.61 0.53 2.38
C ARG A 46 0.56 -0.15 1.69
N ALA A 47 0.29 -0.88 0.60
CA ALA A 47 1.34 -1.31 -0.33
C ALA A 47 1.85 -0.12 -1.14
N LEU A 48 3.02 -0.23 -1.76
CA LEU A 48 3.59 0.84 -2.58
C LEU A 48 2.64 1.28 -3.71
N ALA A 49 2.02 0.34 -4.42
CA ALA A 49 1.02 0.64 -5.46
C ALA A 49 -0.18 1.46 -4.96
N ASN A 50 -0.46 1.44 -3.65
CA ASN A 50 -1.57 2.17 -3.05
C ASN A 50 -1.14 3.49 -2.38
N LEU A 51 0.13 3.88 -2.52
CA LEU A 51 0.59 5.20 -2.08
C LEU A 51 -0.12 6.27 -2.92
N PRO A 52 -0.77 7.27 -2.31
CA PRO A 52 -1.44 8.33 -3.07
C PRO A 52 -0.44 9.12 -3.92
N ALA A 53 -0.83 9.43 -5.16
CA ALA A 53 -0.02 10.24 -6.06
C ALA A 53 0.37 11.58 -5.43
N GLU A 54 -0.55 12.20 -4.69
CA GLU A 54 -0.31 13.45 -3.98
C GLU A 54 0.81 13.35 -2.96
N VAL A 55 0.93 12.21 -2.26
CA VAL A 55 2.01 11.94 -1.30
C VAL A 55 3.32 11.69 -2.02
N ALA A 56 3.31 10.92 -3.11
CA ALA A 56 4.49 10.67 -3.92
C ALA A 56 5.07 11.94 -4.56
N GLN A 57 4.22 12.97 -4.78
CA GLN A 57 4.60 14.26 -5.35
C GLN A 57 4.99 15.33 -4.30
N LEU A 58 5.02 14.99 -3.02
CA LEU A 58 5.49 15.94 -2.01
C LEU A 58 6.99 16.24 -2.20
N PRO A 59 7.43 17.48 -1.91
CA PRO A 59 8.82 17.87 -2.04
C PRO A 59 9.75 16.95 -1.25
N GLY A 60 10.81 16.45 -1.89
CA GLY A 60 11.86 15.65 -1.26
C GLY A 60 11.47 14.25 -0.81
N ILE A 61 10.27 13.76 -1.13
CA ILE A 61 9.91 12.36 -0.89
C ILE A 61 10.73 11.48 -1.84
N ARG A 62 11.60 10.68 -1.25
CA ARG A 62 12.44 9.69 -1.95
C ARG A 62 12.25 8.28 -1.41
N TYR A 63 11.92 8.15 -0.15
CA TYR A 63 11.74 6.85 0.49
C TYR A 63 10.31 6.67 0.96
N ALA A 64 9.86 5.41 1.04
CA ALA A 64 8.56 5.05 1.63
C ALA A 64 8.67 3.78 2.45
N ILE A 65 8.10 3.78 3.65
CA ILE A 65 7.87 2.60 4.49
C ILE A 65 6.45 2.14 4.20
N THR A 66 6.28 0.90 3.76
CA THR A 66 4.98 0.34 3.34
C THR A 66 4.67 -0.98 4.02
N SER A 67 3.44 -1.47 3.86
CA SER A 67 3.00 -2.77 4.38
C SER A 67 3.24 -2.93 5.90
N ASN A 68 3.00 -1.86 6.69
CA ASN A 68 3.25 -1.79 8.14
C ASN A 68 4.74 -2.00 8.52
N GLY A 69 5.67 -1.54 7.70
CA GLY A 69 7.10 -1.67 7.93
C GLY A 69 7.73 -2.92 7.31
N ALA A 70 6.93 -3.77 6.64
CA ALA A 70 7.46 -4.97 5.98
C ALA A 70 8.39 -4.65 4.80
N SER A 71 8.24 -3.48 4.18
CA SER A 71 9.11 -3.05 3.08
C SER A 71 9.45 -1.56 3.17
N VAL A 72 10.71 -1.24 2.82
CA VAL A 72 11.19 0.13 2.63
C VAL A 72 11.69 0.26 1.19
N TRP A 73 11.24 1.30 0.51
CA TRP A 73 11.52 1.54 -0.89
C TRP A 73 12.31 2.83 -1.09
N ASP A 74 13.35 2.79 -1.92
CA ASP A 74 13.91 3.97 -2.58
C ASP A 74 13.17 4.19 -3.90
N LEU A 75 12.42 5.27 -3.97
CA LEU A 75 11.57 5.62 -5.12
C LEU A 75 12.35 6.32 -6.22
N GLY A 76 13.63 6.63 -5.98
CA GLY A 76 14.49 7.31 -6.94
C GLY A 76 14.12 8.78 -7.17
N ALA A 77 14.42 9.27 -8.38
CA ALA A 77 14.20 10.67 -8.75
C ALA A 77 12.75 10.98 -9.17
N ASP A 78 11.96 9.95 -9.51
CA ASP A 78 10.54 10.07 -9.88
C ASP A 78 9.67 9.14 -9.03
N PRO A 79 9.31 9.57 -7.81
CA PRO A 79 8.51 8.74 -6.89
C PRO A 79 7.14 8.38 -7.45
N LEU A 80 6.52 9.26 -8.24
CA LEU A 80 5.22 8.99 -8.84
C LEU A 80 5.30 7.87 -9.88
N ALA A 81 6.30 7.91 -10.75
CA ALA A 81 6.53 6.83 -11.73
C ALA A 81 6.89 5.51 -11.02
N ALA A 82 7.64 5.56 -9.92
CA ALA A 82 7.96 4.40 -9.09
C ALA A 82 6.69 3.74 -8.52
N VAL A 83 5.75 4.53 -7.98
CA VAL A 83 4.44 4.04 -7.50
C VAL A 83 3.65 3.41 -8.64
N TYR A 84 3.53 4.11 -9.78
CA TYR A 84 2.78 3.60 -10.93
C TYR A 84 3.39 2.35 -11.56
N SER A 85 4.69 2.11 -11.42
CA SER A 85 5.31 0.87 -11.91
C SER A 85 4.76 -0.40 -11.25
N ARG A 86 4.08 -0.26 -10.10
CA ARG A 86 3.47 -1.37 -9.35
C ARG A 86 1.99 -1.61 -9.64
N TYR A 87 1.39 -0.84 -10.55
CA TYR A 87 0.00 -1.08 -10.96
C TYR A 87 -0.13 -2.32 -11.84
N ALA A 88 -1.32 -2.93 -11.85
CA ALA A 88 -1.60 -4.16 -12.59
C ALA A 88 -1.35 -4.04 -14.11
N ASP A 89 -1.61 -2.85 -14.67
CA ASP A 89 -1.45 -2.52 -16.09
C ASP A 89 -0.12 -1.83 -16.42
N ALA A 90 0.83 -1.84 -15.49
CA ALA A 90 2.10 -1.13 -15.60
C ALA A 90 3.06 -1.69 -16.66
N ALA A 91 2.72 -2.78 -17.35
CA ALA A 91 3.55 -3.37 -18.39
C ALA A 91 3.99 -2.38 -19.51
N GLN A 92 3.25 -1.28 -19.65
CA GLN A 92 3.54 -0.20 -20.59
C GLN A 92 4.43 0.93 -20.02
N ARG A 93 4.72 0.93 -18.69
CA ARG A 93 5.42 2.02 -17.99
C ARG A 93 6.79 1.56 -17.50
N LYS A 94 7.76 1.49 -18.40
CA LYS A 94 9.12 0.94 -18.15
C LYS A 94 10.12 1.89 -17.45
N THR A 95 9.73 3.10 -17.03
CA THR A 95 10.71 4.18 -16.82
C THR A 95 11.26 4.35 -15.41
N ALA A 96 10.62 3.79 -14.36
CA ALA A 96 11.14 3.90 -13.01
C ALA A 96 10.90 2.59 -12.24
N GLN A 97 11.98 1.94 -11.80
CA GLN A 97 11.90 0.77 -10.93
C GLN A 97 12.36 1.19 -9.53
N PRO A 98 11.45 1.22 -8.53
CA PRO A 98 11.84 1.48 -7.16
C PRO A 98 12.72 0.34 -6.63
N ALA A 99 13.76 0.67 -5.90
CA ALA A 99 14.60 -0.31 -5.22
C ALA A 99 14.04 -0.62 -3.84
N CYS A 100 13.79 -1.90 -3.56
CA CYS A 100 13.47 -2.31 -2.21
C CYS A 100 14.77 -2.39 -1.39
N VAL A 101 14.95 -1.45 -0.44
CA VAL A 101 16.16 -1.35 0.37
C VAL A 101 16.07 -2.13 1.68
N PHE A 102 14.86 -2.52 2.08
CA PHE A 102 14.63 -3.39 3.24
C PHE A 102 13.36 -4.21 3.03
N ARG A 103 13.42 -5.49 3.41
CA ARG A 103 12.26 -6.39 3.45
C ARG A 103 12.26 -7.24 4.72
N SER A 104 11.08 -7.38 5.30
CA SER A 104 10.76 -8.37 6.32
C SER A 104 9.56 -9.18 5.83
N LEU A 105 9.82 -10.37 5.30
CA LEU A 105 8.82 -11.23 4.68
C LEU A 105 8.40 -12.35 5.63
N PHE A 106 7.21 -12.88 5.43
CA PHE A 106 6.85 -14.14 6.06
C PHE A 106 7.78 -15.27 5.59
N PRO A 107 8.24 -16.15 6.47
CA PRO A 107 8.75 -17.47 6.04
C PRO A 107 7.67 -18.16 5.18
N ALA A 108 8.05 -18.75 4.04
CA ALA A 108 7.10 -19.28 3.07
C ALA A 108 6.09 -20.29 3.66
N GLU A 109 6.55 -21.13 4.59
CA GLU A 109 5.67 -22.08 5.30
C GLU A 109 4.64 -21.35 6.15
N LYS A 110 5.06 -20.33 6.91
CA LYS A 110 4.15 -19.52 7.73
C LYS A 110 3.16 -18.73 6.89
N ALA A 111 3.58 -18.23 5.75
CA ALA A 111 2.66 -17.57 4.80
C ALA A 111 1.57 -18.54 4.33
N ARG A 112 1.91 -19.80 4.02
CA ARG A 112 0.94 -20.85 3.64
C ARG A 112 0.00 -21.20 4.78
N GLU A 113 0.52 -21.37 6.00
CA GLU A 113 -0.30 -21.66 7.20
C GLU A 113 -1.32 -20.53 7.45
N VAL A 114 -0.86 -19.27 7.43
CA VAL A 114 -1.73 -18.09 7.64
C VAL A 114 -2.76 -17.98 6.53
N PHE A 115 -2.37 -18.20 5.27
CA PHE A 115 -3.29 -18.21 4.14
C PHE A 115 -4.36 -19.29 4.30
N ALA A 116 -3.99 -20.53 4.65
CA ALA A 116 -4.92 -21.62 4.87
C ALA A 116 -5.88 -21.34 6.03
N LEU A 117 -5.42 -20.65 7.07
CA LEU A 117 -6.29 -20.17 8.15
C LEU A 117 -7.32 -19.17 7.64
N TYR A 118 -6.89 -18.12 6.94
CA TYR A 118 -7.79 -17.10 6.41
C TYR A 118 -8.80 -17.64 5.40
N ALA A 119 -8.43 -18.65 4.59
CA ALA A 119 -9.34 -19.29 3.64
C ALA A 119 -10.58 -19.94 4.30
N ARG A 120 -10.56 -20.15 5.63
CA ARG A 120 -11.66 -20.72 6.40
C ARG A 120 -12.70 -19.68 6.82
N PHE A 121 -12.41 -18.39 6.65
CA PHE A 121 -13.28 -17.30 7.11
C PHE A 121 -14.01 -16.61 5.95
N PRO A 122 -15.26 -16.17 6.16
CA PRO A 122 -16.05 -15.46 5.16
C PRO A 122 -15.63 -13.98 5.08
N GLY A 123 -14.52 -13.68 4.47
CA GLY A 123 -14.01 -12.32 4.34
C GLY A 123 -13.31 -12.07 3.01
N ALA A 124 -12.99 -10.80 2.75
CA ALA A 124 -12.18 -10.40 1.62
C ALA A 124 -10.70 -10.42 2.01
N LEU A 125 -9.93 -11.33 1.43
CA LEU A 125 -8.49 -11.44 1.67
C LEU A 125 -7.71 -10.58 0.68
N SER A 126 -6.78 -9.78 1.20
CA SER A 126 -5.76 -9.07 0.44
C SER A 126 -4.39 -9.60 0.83
N ILE A 127 -3.59 -10.00 -0.16
CA ILE A 127 -2.22 -10.47 -0.01
C ILE A 127 -1.29 -9.36 -0.51
N PHE A 128 -0.38 -8.92 0.33
CA PHE A 128 0.60 -7.88 0.00
C PHE A 128 1.92 -8.57 -0.31
N ALA A 129 2.47 -8.31 -1.49
CA ALA A 129 3.74 -8.85 -1.96
C ALA A 129 4.38 -7.93 -2.98
N ASP A 130 5.69 -7.73 -2.89
CA ASP A 130 6.49 -6.90 -3.80
C ASP A 130 5.89 -5.51 -4.06
N GLY A 131 5.41 -4.86 -2.99
CA GLY A 131 4.79 -3.53 -3.06
C GLY A 131 3.44 -3.48 -3.76
N ARG A 132 2.79 -4.62 -3.99
CA ARG A 132 1.50 -4.79 -4.68
C ARG A 132 0.47 -5.43 -3.77
N VAL A 133 -0.79 -5.35 -4.17
CA VAL A 133 -1.89 -6.06 -3.50
C VAL A 133 -2.55 -7.03 -4.47
N PHE A 134 -2.63 -8.27 -4.06
CA PHE A 134 -3.25 -9.36 -4.81
C PHE A 134 -4.56 -9.78 -4.15
N ARG A 135 -5.59 -10.01 -4.96
CA ARG A 135 -6.90 -10.51 -4.55
C ARG A 135 -7.43 -11.49 -5.57
N ASP A 136 -8.18 -12.49 -5.14
CA ASP A 136 -9.02 -13.23 -6.05
C ASP A 136 -10.28 -12.43 -6.44
N ALA A 137 -11.03 -12.91 -7.44
CA ALA A 137 -12.22 -12.24 -7.93
C ALA A 137 -13.29 -12.06 -6.84
N ARG A 138 -13.44 -13.06 -5.93
CA ARG A 138 -14.37 -13.01 -4.80
C ARG A 138 -14.00 -11.90 -3.82
N SER A 139 -12.75 -11.87 -3.36
CA SER A 139 -12.25 -10.86 -2.43
C SER A 139 -12.35 -9.46 -3.04
N GLN A 140 -12.09 -9.32 -4.34
CA GLN A 140 -12.23 -8.04 -5.03
C GLN A 140 -13.70 -7.59 -5.10
N ALA A 141 -14.63 -8.49 -5.38
CA ALA A 141 -16.07 -8.18 -5.41
C ALA A 141 -16.58 -7.72 -4.02
N LEU A 142 -16.22 -8.46 -2.95
CA LEU A 142 -16.57 -8.09 -1.57
C LEU A 142 -16.01 -6.72 -1.19
N MET A 143 -14.76 -6.42 -1.55
CA MET A 143 -14.16 -5.11 -1.27
C MET A 143 -14.82 -3.99 -2.05
N SER A 144 -15.20 -4.21 -3.30
CA SER A 144 -15.91 -3.23 -4.11
C SER A 144 -17.28 -2.92 -3.52
N GLU A 145 -18.04 -3.93 -3.12
CA GLU A 145 -19.33 -3.78 -2.47
C GLU A 145 -19.22 -3.02 -1.15
N ARG A 146 -18.21 -3.35 -0.32
CA ARG A 146 -17.93 -2.64 0.93
C ARG A 146 -17.60 -1.17 0.68
N LEU A 147 -16.76 -0.85 -0.28
CA LEU A 147 -16.43 0.53 -0.63
C LEU A 147 -17.67 1.32 -1.05
N HIS A 148 -18.59 0.72 -1.79
CA HIS A 148 -19.88 1.34 -2.14
C HIS A 148 -20.76 1.62 -0.92
N ARG A 149 -20.80 0.72 0.06
CA ARG A 149 -21.63 0.92 1.27
C ARG A 149 -21.10 2.02 2.19
N PHE A 150 -19.80 2.23 2.26
CA PHE A 150 -19.15 3.16 3.20
C PHE A 150 -18.64 4.44 2.54
N SER A 151 -18.71 4.58 1.23
CA SER A 151 -18.33 5.80 0.51
C SER A 151 -19.53 6.74 0.43
N THR A 152 -19.46 7.84 1.17
CA THR A 152 -20.42 8.95 1.05
C THR A 152 -20.14 9.85 -0.17
N THR A 153 -19.05 9.59 -0.89
CA THR A 153 -18.67 10.35 -2.09
C THR A 153 -18.65 9.42 -3.30
N THR A 154 -19.61 9.60 -4.18
CA THR A 154 -19.82 8.83 -5.42
C THR A 154 -18.83 9.23 -6.53
N GLU A 155 -17.94 10.19 -6.30
CA GLU A 155 -17.06 10.71 -7.33
C GLU A 155 -15.69 10.00 -7.30
N GLY A 156 -15.46 9.21 -8.34
CA GLY A 156 -14.11 8.97 -8.87
C GLY A 156 -13.38 7.70 -8.48
N ARG A 157 -13.92 6.77 -7.66
CA ARG A 157 -13.24 5.49 -7.41
C ARG A 157 -13.78 4.41 -8.34
N GLN A 158 -13.08 4.19 -9.44
CA GLN A 158 -13.26 3.00 -10.27
C GLN A 158 -13.02 1.75 -9.41
N PRO A 159 -13.85 0.71 -9.47
CA PRO A 159 -13.69 -0.53 -8.72
C PRO A 159 -12.36 -1.25 -8.97
N ASN A 160 -11.71 -0.95 -10.09
CA ASN A 160 -10.39 -1.46 -10.47
C ASN A 160 -9.61 -0.34 -11.18
N ASP A 161 -8.88 0.46 -10.40
CA ASP A 161 -8.03 1.55 -10.90
C ASP A 161 -6.59 1.08 -11.21
N GLY A 162 -6.38 -0.22 -11.42
CA GLY A 162 -5.08 -0.81 -11.70
C GLY A 162 -4.18 -1.02 -10.46
N ARG A 163 -4.62 -0.59 -9.26
CA ARG A 163 -3.83 -0.71 -8.02
C ARG A 163 -3.88 -2.10 -7.40
N PHE A 164 -4.79 -2.96 -7.86
CA PHE A 164 -4.97 -4.31 -7.37
C PHE A 164 -4.76 -5.31 -8.48
N HIS A 165 -4.00 -6.37 -8.19
CA HIS A 165 -3.78 -7.47 -9.09
C HIS A 165 -4.80 -8.56 -8.82
N ILE A 166 -5.66 -8.83 -9.80
CA ILE A 166 -6.64 -9.90 -9.69
C ILE A 166 -5.97 -11.21 -10.08
N ILE A 167 -5.90 -12.15 -9.14
CA ILE A 167 -5.39 -13.50 -9.35
C ILE A 167 -6.54 -14.47 -9.56
N ARG A 168 -6.34 -15.42 -10.45
CA ARG A 168 -7.37 -16.41 -10.80
C ARG A 168 -7.61 -17.42 -9.67
N ASP A 169 -6.53 -17.89 -9.07
CA ASP A 169 -6.53 -18.87 -7.98
C ASP A 169 -5.49 -18.43 -6.93
N ALA A 170 -6.00 -18.08 -5.76
CA ALA A 170 -5.15 -17.61 -4.67
C ALA A 170 -4.29 -18.74 -4.08
N ALA A 171 -4.78 -20.00 -4.07
CA ALA A 171 -4.03 -21.15 -3.57
C ALA A 171 -2.88 -21.51 -4.52
N GLU A 172 -3.13 -21.51 -5.83
CA GLU A 172 -2.10 -21.71 -6.83
C GLU A 172 -1.05 -20.57 -6.76
N TRP A 173 -1.49 -19.33 -6.62
CA TRP A 173 -0.60 -18.20 -6.45
C TRP A 173 0.28 -18.36 -5.20
N MET A 174 -0.31 -18.70 -4.06
CA MET A 174 0.41 -18.93 -2.81
C MET A 174 1.42 -20.09 -2.89
N SER A 175 1.15 -21.12 -3.68
CA SER A 175 2.11 -22.22 -3.86
C SER A 175 3.43 -21.76 -4.44
N ARG A 176 3.41 -20.72 -5.29
CA ARG A 176 4.57 -20.18 -6.01
C ARG A 176 5.19 -18.97 -5.32
N HIS A 177 4.38 -18.11 -4.70
CA HIS A 177 4.76 -16.77 -4.24
C HIS A 177 4.76 -16.58 -2.71
N ALA A 178 4.58 -17.64 -1.93
CA ALA A 178 4.52 -17.55 -0.47
C ALA A 178 5.76 -16.85 0.15
N HIS A 179 6.91 -16.96 -0.50
CA HIS A 179 8.18 -16.35 -0.09
C HIS A 179 8.27 -14.84 -0.36
N GLU A 180 7.30 -14.26 -1.08
CA GLU A 180 7.24 -12.83 -1.40
C GLU A 180 6.27 -12.07 -0.47
N VAL A 181 5.55 -12.78 0.41
CA VAL A 181 4.45 -12.19 1.19
C VAL A 181 4.98 -11.26 2.27
N GLU A 182 4.54 -10.00 2.21
CA GLU A 182 4.83 -8.94 3.17
C GLU A 182 3.76 -8.89 4.28
N LYS A 183 2.48 -9.06 3.91
CA LYS A 183 1.34 -8.85 4.81
C LYS A 183 0.10 -9.55 4.27
N PHE A 184 -0.73 -10.02 5.19
CA PHE A 184 -2.12 -10.37 4.93
C PHE A 184 -3.05 -9.34 5.56
N CYS A 185 -4.17 -9.07 4.91
CA CYS A 185 -5.23 -8.25 5.45
C CYS A 185 -6.57 -8.86 5.07
N MET A 186 -7.41 -9.16 6.06
CA MET A 186 -8.75 -9.67 5.84
C MET A 186 -9.77 -8.65 6.32
N PHE A 187 -10.79 -8.43 5.50
CA PHE A 187 -11.92 -7.57 5.83
C PHE A 187 -13.17 -8.40 5.95
N PHE A 188 -13.87 -8.25 7.06
CA PHE A 188 -15.13 -8.91 7.33
C PHE A 188 -16.31 -7.95 7.16
N ASP A 189 -17.46 -8.47 6.72
CA ASP A 189 -18.67 -7.66 6.55
C ASP A 189 -19.33 -7.28 7.87
N THR A 190 -19.16 -8.12 8.89
CA THR A 190 -19.71 -7.90 10.23
C THR A 190 -18.66 -8.11 11.30
N ALA A 191 -18.87 -7.48 12.46
CA ALA A 191 -18.02 -7.68 13.66
C ALA A 191 -18.12 -9.11 14.21
N GLU A 192 -19.21 -9.84 13.94
CA GLU A 192 -19.39 -11.23 14.36
C GLU A 192 -18.45 -12.17 13.61
N HIS A 193 -18.21 -11.91 12.33
CA HIS A 193 -17.29 -12.71 11.52
C HIS A 193 -15.82 -12.44 11.84
N ALA A 194 -15.51 -11.39 12.59
CA ALA A 194 -14.16 -11.00 12.98
C ALA A 194 -13.74 -11.55 14.37
N LYS A 195 -14.68 -12.21 15.08
CA LYS A 195 -14.44 -12.89 16.38
C LYS A 195 -14.09 -14.36 16.16
#